data_cf2f4e998133d099c2fdad62551a7694
#
_entry.id   cf2f4e998133d099c2fdad62551a7694
#
_cell.length_a   1.000
_cell.length_b   1.000
_cell.length_c   1.000
_cell.angle_alpha   90.00
_cell.angle_beta   90.00
_cell.angle_gamma   90.00
#
_symmetry.space_group_name_H-M   'P 1'
#
loop_
_entity.id
_entity.type
_entity.pdbx_description
1 polymer ?
#
loop_
_entity_poly.entity_id
_entity_poly.type
_entity_poly.pdbx_seq_one_letter_code
_entity_poly.pdbx_strand_id
1 'polypeptide(L)'
;MATQPIARLSHLGLPVTDLAKSIAFYEKWAGMKVQVKPKDPVGIQGARLAQKSGSFVLSLLEMPVQMALPMPGVMHMGLDCTSKAQVDKIAADAKKAGILISGPVDSGPDLGYQTYISDPDGNNLEFSFGQKVGLVED
;
A
#
# COMPACT_ATOMS: atom_id res chain seq x y z
N MET A 1 3.26 -29.83 -17.44
CA MET A 1 2.25 -29.37 -16.45
C MET A 1 2.88 -28.35 -15.52
N ALA A 2 2.25 -27.21 -15.36
CA ALA A 2 2.68 -26.25 -14.37
C ALA A 2 2.58 -26.88 -12.97
N THR A 3 3.65 -26.80 -12.19
CA THR A 3 3.62 -27.25 -10.79
C THR A 3 2.86 -26.20 -9.97
N GLN A 4 1.90 -26.64 -9.18
CA GLN A 4 1.22 -25.74 -8.26
C GLN A 4 2.24 -25.18 -7.25
N PRO A 5 2.20 -23.88 -6.96
CA PRO A 5 3.08 -23.33 -5.96
C PRO A 5 2.79 -23.94 -4.58
N ILE A 6 3.84 -24.20 -3.83
CA ILE A 6 3.74 -24.73 -2.47
C ILE A 6 3.00 -23.72 -1.57
N ALA A 7 3.22 -22.42 -1.83
CA ALA A 7 2.61 -21.33 -1.08
C ALA A 7 2.39 -20.14 -2.01
N ARG A 8 1.44 -19.28 -1.66
CA ARG A 8 1.15 -18.04 -2.39
C ARG A 8 1.24 -16.86 -1.45
N LEU A 9 1.73 -15.73 -1.99
CA LEU A 9 1.66 -14.47 -1.24
C LEU A 9 0.20 -14.13 -0.97
N SER A 10 -0.15 -13.94 0.30
CA SER A 10 -1.51 -13.66 0.73
C SER A 10 -1.67 -12.26 1.30
N HIS A 11 -0.71 -11.80 2.06
CA HIS A 11 -0.81 -10.53 2.76
C HIS A 11 0.56 -9.98 3.15
N LEU A 12 0.57 -8.68 3.45
CA LEU A 12 1.69 -7.99 4.08
C LEU A 12 1.24 -7.53 5.47
N GLY A 13 2.02 -7.88 6.49
CA GLY A 13 1.86 -7.33 7.83
C GLY A 13 2.61 -6.01 7.96
N LEU A 14 1.93 -4.98 8.48
CA LEU A 14 2.50 -3.65 8.64
C LEU A 14 2.21 -3.13 10.04
N PRO A 15 3.25 -2.82 10.84
CA PRO A 15 3.03 -2.21 12.14
C PRO A 15 2.60 -0.74 11.98
N VAL A 16 1.62 -0.32 12.76
CA VAL A 16 1.11 1.05 12.77
C VAL A 16 1.01 1.56 14.20
N THR A 17 1.09 2.88 14.38
CA THR A 17 1.00 3.48 15.73
C THR A 17 -0.42 3.84 16.12
N ASP A 18 -1.30 4.06 15.15
CA ASP A 18 -2.71 4.41 15.36
C ASP A 18 -3.54 3.66 14.31
N LEU A 19 -4.19 2.60 14.74
CA LEU A 19 -4.93 1.72 13.84
C LEU A 19 -6.08 2.45 13.12
N ALA A 20 -6.85 3.25 13.83
CA ALA A 20 -7.99 3.97 13.24
C ALA A 20 -7.53 4.96 12.17
N LYS A 21 -6.45 5.69 12.45
CA LYS A 21 -5.87 6.65 11.52
C LYS A 21 -5.32 5.98 10.27
N SER A 22 -4.65 4.86 10.43
CA SER A 22 -4.13 4.08 9.30
C SER A 22 -5.24 3.45 8.47
N ILE A 23 -6.28 2.91 9.08
CA ILE A 23 -7.47 2.41 8.37
C ILE A 23 -8.06 3.53 7.51
N ALA A 24 -8.30 4.70 8.09
CA ALA A 24 -8.87 5.83 7.35
C ALA A 24 -7.97 6.26 6.16
N PHE A 25 -6.66 6.22 6.35
CA PHE A 25 -5.71 6.53 5.29
C PHE A 25 -5.81 5.54 4.12
N TYR A 26 -5.74 4.23 4.40
CA TYR A 26 -5.78 3.21 3.34
C TYR A 26 -7.16 3.11 2.67
N GLU A 27 -8.23 3.40 3.40
CA GLU A 27 -9.56 3.52 2.79
C GLU A 27 -9.63 4.68 1.79
N LYS A 28 -9.12 5.83 2.19
CA LYS A 28 -9.16 7.06 1.36
C LYS A 28 -8.21 6.97 0.16
N TRP A 29 -6.95 6.62 0.39
CA TRP A 29 -5.91 6.73 -0.63
C TRP A 29 -5.76 5.48 -1.51
N ALA A 30 -5.99 4.31 -0.95
CA ALA A 30 -5.83 3.04 -1.65
C ALA A 30 -7.16 2.32 -1.97
N GLY A 31 -8.29 2.90 -1.61
CA GLY A 31 -9.59 2.29 -1.87
C GLY A 31 -9.81 0.96 -1.17
N MET A 32 -9.09 0.73 -0.08
CA MET A 32 -9.20 -0.50 0.69
C MET A 32 -10.42 -0.49 1.61
N LYS A 33 -10.87 -1.67 1.99
CA LYS A 33 -11.96 -1.87 2.96
C LYS A 33 -11.52 -2.88 4.01
N VAL A 34 -11.94 -2.64 5.26
CA VAL A 34 -11.72 -3.60 6.34
C VAL A 34 -12.51 -4.87 6.06
N GLN A 35 -11.82 -6.00 6.03
CA GLN A 35 -12.42 -7.32 5.86
C GLN A 35 -12.67 -7.99 7.21
N VAL A 36 -11.71 -7.88 8.12
CA VAL A 36 -11.78 -8.49 9.43
C VAL A 36 -10.89 -7.71 10.41
N LYS A 37 -11.30 -7.65 11.67
CA LYS A 37 -10.49 -7.15 12.78
C LYS A 37 -10.19 -8.32 13.72
N PRO A 38 -9.13 -9.11 13.45
CA PRO A 38 -8.80 -10.24 14.29
C PRO A 38 -8.37 -9.78 15.68
N LYS A 39 -8.75 -10.54 16.69
CA LYS A 39 -8.22 -10.35 18.04
C LYS A 39 -7.02 -11.28 18.22
N ASP A 40 -5.88 -10.68 18.50
CA ASP A 40 -4.68 -11.42 18.81
C ASP A 40 -4.80 -11.97 20.26
N PRO A 41 -4.34 -13.22 20.52
CA PRO A 41 -4.35 -13.78 21.88
C PRO A 41 -3.58 -12.96 22.91
N VAL A 42 -2.59 -12.17 22.49
CA VAL A 42 -1.81 -11.28 23.35
C VAL A 42 -2.36 -9.85 23.39
N GLY A 43 -3.52 -9.59 22.79
CA GLY A 43 -4.21 -8.31 22.86
C GLY A 43 -3.78 -7.25 21.84
N ILE A 44 -2.99 -7.61 20.84
CA ILE A 44 -2.63 -6.69 19.75
C ILE A 44 -3.87 -6.43 18.89
N GLN A 45 -4.20 -5.15 18.72
CA GLN A 45 -5.29 -4.76 17.82
C GLN A 45 -4.81 -4.74 16.38
N GLY A 46 -5.64 -5.25 15.48
CA GLY A 46 -5.31 -5.31 14.08
C GLY A 46 -6.54 -5.16 13.20
N ALA A 47 -6.28 -4.93 11.91
CA ALA A 47 -7.30 -4.93 10.88
C ALA A 47 -6.70 -5.48 9.58
N ARG A 48 -7.47 -6.28 8.85
CA ARG A 48 -7.12 -6.75 7.53
C ARG A 48 -7.94 -6.00 6.49
N LEU A 49 -7.26 -5.34 5.56
CA LEU A 49 -7.86 -4.52 4.54
C LEU A 49 -7.56 -5.11 3.17
N ALA A 50 -8.51 -5.00 2.25
CA ALA A 50 -8.34 -5.42 0.86
C ALA A 50 -9.06 -4.47 -0.09
N GLN A 51 -8.64 -4.48 -1.35
CA GLN A 51 -9.35 -3.82 -2.43
C GLN A 51 -10.45 -4.72 -2.98
N LYS A 52 -11.47 -4.13 -3.58
CA LYS A 52 -12.67 -4.85 -4.06
C LYS A 52 -12.35 -6.00 -5.02
N SER A 53 -11.37 -5.82 -5.89
CA SER A 53 -10.99 -6.81 -6.91
C SER A 53 -9.63 -7.47 -6.62
N GLY A 54 -9.03 -7.17 -5.48
CA GLY A 54 -7.69 -7.65 -5.14
C GLY A 54 -7.70 -8.92 -4.31
N SER A 55 -6.71 -9.77 -4.56
CA SER A 55 -6.43 -10.95 -3.74
C SER A 55 -5.43 -10.66 -2.63
N PHE A 56 -4.79 -9.47 -2.67
CA PHE A 56 -3.78 -9.08 -1.70
C PHE A 56 -4.43 -8.40 -0.49
N VAL A 57 -3.95 -8.73 0.69
CA VAL A 57 -4.45 -8.19 1.95
C VAL A 57 -3.35 -7.43 2.67
N LEU A 58 -3.67 -6.22 3.12
CA LEU A 58 -2.83 -5.45 4.03
C LEU A 58 -3.31 -5.71 5.47
N SER A 59 -2.43 -6.29 6.29
CA SER A 59 -2.71 -6.59 7.68
C SER A 59 -2.04 -5.53 8.56
N LEU A 60 -2.83 -4.63 9.12
CA LEU A 60 -2.35 -3.58 10.03
C LEU A 60 -2.35 -4.10 11.46
N LEU A 61 -1.25 -3.87 12.17
CA LEU A 61 -1.06 -4.29 13.56
C LEU A 61 -0.67 -3.08 14.40
N GLU A 62 -1.50 -2.71 15.39
CA GLU A 62 -1.18 -1.57 16.23
C GLU A 62 -0.08 -1.92 17.22
N MET A 63 0.98 -1.14 17.19
CA MET A 63 2.18 -1.33 17.99
C MET A 63 2.59 -0.03 18.68
N PRO A 64 3.31 -0.12 19.81
CA PRO A 64 3.96 1.06 20.39
C PRO A 64 4.89 1.73 19.36
N VAL A 65 5.06 3.05 19.47
CA VAL A 65 5.88 3.85 18.55
C VAL A 65 7.28 3.24 18.32
N GLN A 66 7.88 2.70 19.37
CA GLN A 66 9.22 2.12 19.32
C GLN A 66 9.29 0.85 18.44
N MET A 67 8.15 0.20 18.20
CA MET A 67 8.06 -1.06 17.42
C MET A 67 7.41 -0.85 16.05
N ALA A 68 6.72 0.25 15.84
CA ALA A 68 6.06 0.57 14.58
C ALA A 68 7.00 1.37 13.67
N LEU A 69 8.13 0.78 13.32
CA LEU A 69 9.09 1.42 12.43
C LEU A 69 8.59 1.40 10.99
N PRO A 70 8.77 2.51 10.23
CA PRO A 70 8.42 2.53 8.82
C PRO A 70 9.32 1.60 8.00
N MET A 71 8.86 1.21 6.84
CA MET A 71 9.65 0.45 5.89
C MET A 71 10.93 1.24 5.53
N PRO A 72 12.11 0.63 5.66
CA PRO A 72 13.36 1.37 5.48
C PRO A 72 13.71 1.58 4.01
N GLY A 73 14.44 2.68 3.75
CA GLY A 73 15.07 2.94 2.46
C GLY A 73 14.07 3.06 1.32
N VAL A 74 14.27 2.26 0.29
CA VAL A 74 13.44 2.25 -0.93
C VAL A 74 12.26 1.29 -0.88
N MET A 75 12.03 0.64 0.25
CA MET A 75 10.87 -0.23 0.40
C MET A 75 9.58 0.57 0.28
N HIS A 76 8.64 0.05 -0.49
CA HIS A 76 7.36 0.69 -0.73
C HIS A 76 6.31 -0.33 -1.15
N MET A 77 5.05 0.08 -1.07
CA MET A 77 3.93 -0.64 -1.68
C MET A 77 3.55 0.04 -2.98
N GLY A 78 3.39 -0.74 -4.04
CA GLY A 78 2.98 -0.24 -5.35
C GLY A 78 1.49 -0.45 -5.59
N LEU A 79 0.83 0.58 -6.09
CA LEU A 79 -0.57 0.56 -6.51
C LEU A 79 -0.67 1.02 -7.96
N ASP A 80 -1.35 0.23 -8.80
CA ASP A 80 -1.56 0.56 -10.19
C ASP A 80 -2.72 1.53 -10.35
N CYS A 81 -2.49 2.56 -11.15
CA CYS A 81 -3.50 3.51 -11.59
C CYS A 81 -3.96 3.20 -13.01
N THR A 82 -5.15 3.65 -13.36
CA THR A 82 -5.74 3.42 -14.67
C THR A 82 -5.38 4.48 -15.72
N SER A 83 -4.76 5.59 -15.28
CA SER A 83 -4.37 6.70 -16.17
C SER A 83 -3.31 7.60 -15.53
N LYS A 84 -2.60 8.36 -16.37
CA LYS A 84 -1.72 9.44 -15.90
C LYS A 84 -2.49 10.50 -15.12
N ALA A 85 -3.70 10.82 -15.55
CA ALA A 85 -4.55 11.79 -14.88
C ALA A 85 -4.87 11.38 -13.43
N GLN A 86 -5.04 10.08 -13.18
CA GLN A 86 -5.24 9.56 -11.83
C GLN A 86 -3.99 9.76 -10.97
N VAL A 87 -2.81 9.50 -11.50
CA VAL A 87 -1.53 9.75 -10.80
C VAL A 87 -1.38 11.23 -10.48
N ASP A 88 -1.65 12.11 -11.44
CA ASP A 88 -1.58 13.56 -11.24
C ASP A 88 -2.53 14.04 -10.15
N LYS A 89 -3.76 13.52 -10.14
CA LYS A 89 -4.75 13.87 -9.12
C LYS A 89 -4.30 13.43 -7.73
N ILE A 90 -3.81 12.21 -7.60
CA ILE A 90 -3.30 11.69 -6.32
C ILE A 90 -2.14 12.57 -5.83
N ALA A 91 -1.20 12.91 -6.70
CA ALA A 91 -0.06 13.76 -6.35
C ALA A 91 -0.51 15.16 -5.90
N ALA A 92 -1.46 15.76 -6.60
CA ALA A 92 -1.98 17.09 -6.24
C ALA A 92 -2.70 17.07 -4.88
N ASP A 93 -3.54 16.06 -4.65
CA ASP A 93 -4.26 15.89 -3.39
C ASP A 93 -3.28 15.60 -2.23
N ALA A 94 -2.27 14.77 -2.48
CA ALA A 94 -1.22 14.45 -1.50
C ALA A 94 -0.37 15.69 -1.15
N LYS A 95 -0.07 16.52 -2.12
CA LYS A 95 0.64 17.80 -1.89
C LYS A 95 -0.16 18.71 -0.97
N LYS A 96 -1.46 18.85 -1.22
CA LYS A 96 -2.36 19.65 -0.35
C LYS A 96 -2.43 19.07 1.05
N ALA A 97 -2.40 17.75 1.18
CA ALA A 97 -2.45 17.05 2.47
C ALA A 97 -1.08 17.03 3.19
N GLY A 98 -0.01 17.50 2.55
CA GLY A 98 1.33 17.50 3.14
C GLY A 98 2.01 16.14 3.19
N ILE A 99 1.58 15.19 2.37
CA ILE A 99 2.09 13.81 2.38
C ILE A 99 2.76 13.40 1.06
N LEU A 100 2.91 14.30 0.10
CA LEU A 100 3.63 14.02 -1.14
C LEU A 100 5.13 13.88 -0.86
N ILE A 101 5.71 12.75 -1.28
CA ILE A 101 7.15 12.51 -1.17
C ILE A 101 7.86 12.98 -2.44
N SER A 102 7.39 12.53 -3.61
CA SER A 102 8.01 12.87 -4.90
C SER A 102 7.06 12.62 -6.07
N GLY A 103 7.40 13.22 -7.20
CA GLY A 103 6.66 13.05 -8.46
C GLY A 103 5.52 14.07 -8.65
N PRO A 104 4.71 13.91 -9.69
CA PRO A 104 4.78 12.82 -10.67
C PRO A 104 6.01 12.90 -11.58
N VAL A 105 6.49 11.76 -12.00
CA VAL A 105 7.63 11.65 -12.92
C VAL A 105 7.44 10.49 -13.88
N ASP A 106 7.83 10.67 -15.14
CA ASP A 106 7.90 9.59 -16.12
C ASP A 106 9.26 8.92 -16.03
N SER A 107 9.26 7.67 -15.57
CA SER A 107 10.48 6.87 -15.37
C SER A 107 10.72 5.87 -16.50
N GLY A 108 10.08 6.05 -17.64
CA GLY A 108 10.27 5.23 -18.82
C GLY A 108 9.29 4.06 -18.92
N PRO A 109 9.41 3.27 -20.02
CA PRO A 109 8.41 2.26 -20.37
C PRO A 109 8.32 1.09 -19.38
N ASP A 110 9.35 0.84 -18.62
CA ASP A 110 9.35 -0.26 -17.66
C ASP A 110 8.80 0.14 -16.28
N LEU A 111 9.10 1.35 -15.83
CA LEU A 111 8.72 1.85 -14.51
C LEU A 111 7.48 2.74 -14.54
N GLY A 112 7.12 3.28 -15.70
CA GLY A 112 5.91 4.04 -15.89
C GLY A 112 5.94 5.46 -15.33
N TYR A 113 4.75 6.05 -15.24
CA TYR A 113 4.50 7.38 -14.72
C TYR A 113 4.03 7.26 -13.27
N GLN A 114 4.75 7.87 -12.32
CA GLN A 114 4.57 7.53 -10.92
C GLN A 114 4.72 8.71 -9.97
N THR A 115 4.11 8.56 -8.80
CA THR A 115 4.26 9.45 -7.65
C THR A 115 4.35 8.66 -6.35
N TYR A 116 5.00 9.22 -5.36
CA TYR A 116 5.15 8.60 -4.04
C TYR A 116 4.52 9.45 -2.96
N ILE A 117 3.76 8.83 -2.07
CA ILE A 117 3.17 9.49 -0.90
C ILE A 117 3.53 8.74 0.37
N SER A 118 3.42 9.42 1.52
CA SER A 118 3.69 8.83 2.83
C SER A 118 2.39 8.46 3.54
N ASP A 119 2.35 7.26 4.12
CA ASP A 119 1.29 6.91 5.05
C ASP A 119 1.49 7.61 6.42
N PRO A 120 0.56 7.47 7.39
CA PRO A 120 0.69 8.14 8.69
C PRO A 120 1.93 7.78 9.50
N ASP A 121 2.52 6.62 9.26
CA ASP A 121 3.72 6.16 9.96
C ASP A 121 5.02 6.33 9.17
N GLY A 122 4.95 6.96 7.99
CA GLY A 122 6.13 7.21 7.15
C GLY A 122 6.42 6.10 6.15
N ASN A 123 5.50 5.17 5.92
CA ASN A 123 5.67 4.16 4.87
C ASN A 123 5.40 4.75 3.49
N ASN A 124 6.20 4.35 2.51
CA ASN A 124 6.12 4.85 1.15
C ASN A 124 5.08 4.06 0.34
N LEU A 125 4.18 4.77 -0.31
CA LEU A 125 3.27 4.21 -1.30
C LEU A 125 3.61 4.80 -2.68
N GLU A 126 3.75 3.92 -3.67
CA GLU A 126 3.89 4.30 -5.07
C GLU A 126 2.55 4.16 -5.79
N PHE A 127 2.14 5.20 -6.49
CA PHE A 127 1.01 5.15 -7.42
C PHE A 127 1.57 5.33 -8.83
N SER A 128 1.36 4.35 -9.71
CA SER A 128 1.94 4.35 -11.04
C SER A 128 0.95 3.98 -12.12
N PHE A 129 1.22 4.48 -13.32
CA PHE A 129 0.51 4.11 -14.54
C PHE A 129 1.52 3.66 -15.60
N GLY A 130 1.22 2.52 -16.26
CA GLY A 130 2.05 1.99 -17.33
C GLY A 130 3.31 1.26 -16.87
N GLN A 131 3.42 0.97 -15.59
CA GLN A 131 4.51 0.16 -15.08
C GLN A 131 4.36 -1.30 -15.54
N LYS A 132 5.46 -1.93 -15.95
CA LYS A 132 5.45 -3.36 -16.32
C LYS A 132 5.43 -4.22 -15.07
N VAL A 133 4.23 -4.48 -14.58
CA VAL A 133 3.93 -5.43 -13.51
C VAL A 133 2.87 -6.38 -13.99
N GLY A 134 2.93 -7.62 -13.58
CA GLY A 134 1.94 -8.58 -14.01
C GLY A 134 2.21 -9.99 -13.50
N LEU A 135 1.33 -10.89 -13.87
CA LEU A 135 1.48 -12.30 -13.55
C LEU A 135 2.58 -12.90 -14.43
N VAL A 136 3.36 -13.79 -13.84
CA VAL A 136 4.26 -14.64 -14.61
C VAL A 136 3.40 -15.63 -15.38
N GLU A 137 3.53 -15.63 -16.70
CA GLU A 137 2.86 -16.61 -17.55
C GLU A 137 3.73 -17.86 -17.64
N ASP A 138 3.10 -19.03 -17.60
CA ASP A 138 3.76 -20.33 -17.72
C ASP A 138 4.21 -20.62 -19.17
#